data_7546ac14a5c6702e64301afe264dc156
#
_entry.id   7546ac14a5c6702e64301afe264dc156
#
_cell.length_a   1.000
_cell.length_b   1.000
_cell.length_c   1.000
_cell.angle_alpha   90.00
_cell.angle_beta   90.00
_cell.angle_gamma   90.00
#
_symmetry.space_group_name_H-M   'P 1'
#
loop_
_entity.id
_entity.type
_entity.pdbx_description
1 polymer ?
#
loop_
_entity_poly.entity_id
_entity_poly.type
_entity_poly.pdbx_seq_one_letter_code
_entity_poly.pdbx_strand_id
1 'polypeptide(L)'
;IGAGFIGLCAAQLVSLRGAHPVLLEIDLERISFAKQLMQNALSPKDEKLKEALREIAPDGFDTLYDTVGDAATTDRMVQHMRGQGTLLLQAQYFDKERCALDLDQIKIRELTVKTTCGTDDQDWAETTTNIRTRLLRIDPLITHRFEASDALKGYELLHTGKPFNLGIVFRWDERVK
;
A
#
# COMPACT_ATOMS: atom_id res chain seq x y z
N ILE A 1 -3.84 -3.81 0.39
CA ILE A 1 -4.41 -3.10 1.54
C ILE A 1 -3.49 -1.93 1.86
N GLY A 2 -4.08 -0.71 1.99
CA GLY A 2 -3.40 0.55 2.23
C GLY A 2 -3.17 1.37 0.96
N ALA A 3 -3.58 2.65 0.97
CA ALA A 3 -3.25 3.64 -0.05
C ALA A 3 -2.22 4.66 0.48
N GLY A 4 -1.29 4.19 1.27
CA GLY A 4 -0.09 4.91 1.68
C GLY A 4 0.94 4.98 0.56
N PHE A 5 2.11 5.55 0.86
CA PHE A 5 3.20 5.70 -0.10
C PHE A 5 3.58 4.34 -0.73
N ILE A 6 3.77 3.30 0.10
CA ILE A 6 4.14 1.95 -0.35
C ILE A 6 3.03 1.35 -1.22
N GLY A 7 1.77 1.37 -0.76
CA GLY A 7 0.64 0.79 -1.49
C GLY A 7 0.43 1.45 -2.86
N LEU A 8 0.57 2.77 -2.95
CA LEU A 8 0.45 3.50 -4.22
C LEU A 8 1.63 3.24 -5.17
N CYS A 9 2.85 3.07 -4.67
CA CYS A 9 3.98 2.65 -5.48
C CYS A 9 3.78 1.22 -6.01
N ALA A 10 3.39 0.30 -5.13
CA ALA A 10 3.11 -1.08 -5.51
C ALA A 10 2.00 -1.18 -6.57
N ALA A 11 0.90 -0.44 -6.39
CA ALA A 11 -0.19 -0.40 -7.36
C ALA A 11 0.28 0.06 -8.75
N GLN A 12 1.13 1.08 -8.83
CA GLN A 12 1.73 1.50 -10.09
C GLN A 12 2.60 0.40 -10.71
N LEU A 13 3.48 -0.22 -9.92
CA LEU A 13 4.40 -1.25 -10.41
C LEU A 13 3.68 -2.50 -10.91
N VAL A 14 2.61 -2.96 -10.23
CA VAL A 14 1.84 -4.10 -10.71
C VAL A 14 1.02 -3.76 -11.94
N SER A 15 0.52 -2.51 -12.06
CA SER A 15 -0.16 -2.04 -13.27
C SER A 15 0.76 -2.05 -14.49
N LEU A 16 2.03 -1.69 -14.33
CA LEU A 16 3.03 -1.78 -15.41
C LEU A 16 3.25 -3.22 -15.90
N ARG A 17 2.93 -4.20 -15.08
CA ARG A 17 2.99 -5.62 -15.40
C ARG A 17 1.67 -6.21 -15.87
N GLY A 18 0.67 -5.35 -16.16
CA GLY A 18 -0.64 -5.74 -16.68
C GLY A 18 -1.65 -6.18 -15.62
N ALA A 19 -1.35 -6.06 -14.34
CA ALA A 19 -2.32 -6.33 -13.29
C ALA A 19 -3.29 -5.15 -13.08
N HIS A 20 -4.46 -5.45 -12.52
CA HIS A 20 -5.51 -4.49 -12.20
C HIS A 20 -5.64 -4.32 -10.67
N PRO A 21 -4.89 -3.40 -10.05
CA PRO A 21 -4.91 -3.22 -8.61
C PRO A 21 -6.22 -2.56 -8.14
N VAL A 22 -6.67 -3.02 -6.97
CA VAL A 22 -7.73 -2.38 -6.18
C VAL A 22 -7.12 -1.98 -4.85
N LEU A 23 -7.20 -0.71 -4.50
CA LEU A 23 -6.69 -0.18 -3.24
C LEU A 23 -7.80 -0.18 -2.19
N LEU A 24 -7.51 -0.68 -1.00
CA LEU A 24 -8.38 -0.59 0.17
C LEU A 24 -7.76 0.38 1.17
N GLU A 25 -8.51 1.42 1.55
CA GLU A 25 -8.03 2.46 2.45
C GLU A 25 -9.19 2.96 3.35
N ILE A 26 -8.89 3.26 4.61
CA ILE A 26 -9.89 3.74 5.58
C ILE A 26 -10.01 5.26 5.62
N ASP A 27 -8.97 5.97 5.23
CA ASP A 27 -8.92 7.44 5.22
C ASP A 27 -9.53 7.98 3.92
N LEU A 28 -10.56 8.81 4.04
CA LEU A 28 -11.30 9.34 2.89
C LEU A 28 -10.47 10.29 2.02
N GLU A 29 -9.55 11.06 2.63
CA GLU A 29 -8.65 11.96 1.89
C GLU A 29 -7.67 11.14 1.06
N ARG A 30 -7.12 10.03 1.62
CA ARG A 30 -6.27 9.08 0.89
C ARG A 30 -7.01 8.35 -0.21
N ILE A 31 -8.26 7.95 0.02
CA ILE A 31 -9.11 7.37 -1.03
C ILE A 31 -9.31 8.37 -2.17
N SER A 32 -9.65 9.61 -1.85
CA SER A 32 -9.83 10.67 -2.85
C SER A 32 -8.57 10.91 -3.65
N PHE A 33 -7.43 10.96 -2.99
CA PHE A 33 -6.13 11.11 -3.64
C PHE A 33 -5.78 9.90 -4.51
N ALA A 34 -5.97 8.69 -4.00
CA ALA A 34 -5.71 7.45 -4.73
C ALA A 34 -6.56 7.35 -6.01
N LYS A 35 -7.82 7.77 -5.97
CA LYS A 35 -8.72 7.79 -7.16
C LYS A 35 -8.23 8.70 -8.28
N GLN A 36 -7.43 9.72 -7.98
CA GLN A 36 -6.81 10.58 -9.01
C GLN A 36 -5.65 9.88 -9.75
N LEU A 37 -5.04 8.90 -9.11
CA LEU A 37 -3.91 8.15 -9.65
C LEU A 37 -4.33 6.77 -10.17
N MET A 38 -5.25 6.12 -9.46
CA MET A 38 -5.72 4.76 -9.68
C MET A 38 -7.24 4.74 -9.60
N GLN A 39 -7.92 4.18 -10.57
CA GLN A 39 -9.39 4.23 -10.65
C GLN A 39 -10.09 3.50 -9.49
N ASN A 40 -9.53 2.38 -9.02
CA ASN A 40 -10.14 1.49 -8.04
C ASN A 40 -9.56 1.70 -6.65
N ALA A 41 -10.11 2.65 -5.89
CA ALA A 41 -9.83 2.83 -4.47
C ALA A 41 -11.14 2.79 -3.68
N LEU A 42 -11.26 1.86 -2.73
CA LEU A 42 -12.46 1.53 -1.99
C LEU A 42 -12.21 1.64 -0.47
N SER A 43 -13.28 1.90 0.28
CA SER A 43 -13.22 1.84 1.74
C SER A 43 -13.58 0.44 2.23
N PRO A 44 -12.78 -0.17 3.13
CA PRO A 44 -13.17 -1.42 3.79
C PRO A 44 -14.36 -1.27 4.75
N LYS A 45 -14.82 -0.04 4.99
CA LYS A 45 -16.01 0.28 5.79
C LYS A 45 -17.28 0.47 4.95
N ASP A 46 -17.16 0.42 3.63
CA ASP A 46 -18.32 0.56 2.74
C ASP A 46 -19.21 -0.68 2.83
N GLU A 47 -20.48 -0.49 3.09
CA GLU A 47 -21.47 -1.58 3.17
C GLU A 47 -21.57 -2.37 1.85
N LYS A 48 -21.30 -1.71 0.73
CA LYS A 48 -21.30 -2.30 -0.62
C LYS A 48 -19.95 -2.86 -1.06
N LEU A 49 -18.97 -2.87 -0.17
CA LEU A 49 -17.62 -3.33 -0.52
C LEU A 49 -17.63 -4.73 -1.15
N LYS A 50 -18.40 -5.65 -0.57
CA LYS A 50 -18.44 -7.04 -1.03
C LYS A 50 -18.97 -7.16 -2.47
N GLU A 51 -20.01 -6.40 -2.78
CA GLU A 51 -20.58 -6.33 -4.13
C GLU A 51 -19.56 -5.73 -5.10
N ALA A 52 -18.97 -4.59 -4.75
CA ALA A 52 -17.96 -3.93 -5.57
C ALA A 52 -16.74 -4.82 -5.85
N LEU A 53 -16.23 -5.53 -4.84
CA LEU A 53 -15.12 -6.46 -5.02
C LEU A 53 -15.50 -7.63 -5.94
N ARG A 54 -16.72 -8.15 -5.82
CA ARG A 54 -17.22 -9.23 -6.69
C ARG A 54 -17.45 -8.78 -8.13
N GLU A 55 -17.89 -7.56 -8.35
CA GLU A 55 -18.02 -6.98 -9.69
C GLU A 55 -16.66 -6.83 -10.37
N ILE A 56 -15.63 -6.41 -9.60
CA ILE A 56 -14.27 -6.25 -10.14
C ILE A 56 -13.59 -7.60 -10.39
N ALA A 57 -13.74 -8.54 -9.47
CA ALA A 57 -13.11 -9.86 -9.52
C ALA A 57 -14.13 -10.95 -9.17
N PRO A 58 -14.97 -11.39 -10.14
CA PRO A 58 -16.02 -12.39 -9.89
C PRO A 58 -15.50 -13.71 -9.35
N ASP A 59 -14.31 -14.15 -9.82
CA ASP A 59 -13.65 -15.38 -9.41
C ASP A 59 -12.72 -15.19 -8.19
N GLY A 60 -12.64 -13.97 -7.66
CA GLY A 60 -11.74 -13.57 -6.58
C GLY A 60 -10.41 -13.02 -7.08
N PHE A 61 -9.68 -12.40 -6.15
CA PHE A 61 -8.40 -11.75 -6.46
C PHE A 61 -7.23 -12.75 -6.47
N ASP A 62 -6.31 -12.59 -7.43
CA ASP A 62 -5.10 -13.41 -7.54
C ASP A 62 -4.13 -13.17 -6.39
N THR A 63 -4.02 -11.92 -5.95
CA THR A 63 -3.07 -11.51 -4.91
C THR A 63 -3.71 -10.53 -3.95
N LEU A 64 -3.56 -10.81 -2.67
CA LEU A 64 -3.82 -9.87 -1.58
C LEU A 64 -2.48 -9.40 -1.03
N TYR A 65 -2.24 -8.10 -1.11
CA TYR A 65 -1.00 -7.49 -0.66
C TYR A 65 -1.28 -6.53 0.51
N ASP A 66 -0.73 -6.85 1.69
CA ASP A 66 -0.90 -6.04 2.88
C ASP A 66 0.32 -5.15 3.14
N THR A 67 0.10 -3.84 3.13
CA THR A 67 1.09 -2.80 3.45
C THR A 67 0.76 -2.01 4.72
N VAL A 68 -0.28 -2.43 5.46
CA VAL A 68 -0.78 -1.72 6.66
C VAL A 68 -0.44 -2.45 7.94
N GLY A 69 -0.59 -3.78 7.99
CA GLY A 69 -0.37 -4.59 9.19
C GLY A 69 -1.57 -4.65 10.13
N ASP A 70 -2.78 -4.47 9.59
CA ASP A 70 -4.02 -4.72 10.33
C ASP A 70 -4.53 -6.15 10.03
N ALA A 71 -4.21 -7.07 10.95
CA ALA A 71 -4.54 -8.48 10.79
C ALA A 71 -6.03 -8.72 10.60
N ALA A 72 -6.89 -7.96 11.28
CA ALA A 72 -8.34 -8.10 11.17
C ALA A 72 -8.86 -7.72 9.77
N THR A 73 -8.30 -6.70 9.15
CA THR A 73 -8.63 -6.34 7.76
C THR A 73 -8.09 -7.38 6.78
N THR A 74 -6.86 -7.84 6.97
CA THR A 74 -6.24 -8.89 6.14
C THR A 74 -7.08 -10.17 6.19
N ASP A 75 -7.47 -10.62 7.38
CA ASP A 75 -8.30 -11.80 7.58
C ASP A 75 -9.65 -11.69 6.85
N ARG A 76 -10.34 -10.56 7.00
CA ARG A 76 -11.58 -10.30 6.26
C ARG A 76 -11.40 -10.32 4.74
N MET A 77 -10.26 -9.87 4.24
CA MET A 77 -10.02 -9.80 2.80
C MET A 77 -9.60 -11.12 2.18
N VAL A 78 -9.03 -12.05 2.94
CA VAL A 78 -8.67 -13.40 2.49
C VAL A 78 -9.86 -14.13 1.84
N GLN A 79 -11.09 -13.92 2.34
CA GLN A 79 -12.28 -14.54 1.76
C GLN A 79 -12.61 -14.09 0.33
N HIS A 80 -12.04 -12.98 -0.14
CA HIS A 80 -12.21 -12.46 -1.50
C HIS A 80 -11.13 -12.93 -2.47
N MET A 81 -10.19 -13.74 -2.00
CA MET A 81 -9.16 -14.33 -2.86
C MET A 81 -9.71 -15.54 -3.60
N ARG A 82 -9.26 -15.74 -4.83
CA ARG A 82 -9.51 -16.99 -5.56
C ARG A 82 -8.70 -18.15 -4.98
N GLY A 83 -9.06 -19.36 -5.36
CA GLY A 83 -8.22 -20.55 -5.07
C GLY A 83 -6.82 -20.40 -5.67
N GLN A 84 -5.82 -20.90 -4.95
CA GLN A 84 -4.39 -20.87 -5.33
C GLN A 84 -3.83 -19.45 -5.52
N GLY A 85 -4.47 -18.44 -4.90
CA GLY A 85 -4.00 -17.07 -4.87
C GLY A 85 -2.79 -16.88 -3.95
N THR A 86 -2.22 -15.68 -3.96
CA THR A 86 -1.07 -15.32 -3.12
C THR A 86 -1.45 -14.26 -2.09
N LEU A 87 -1.26 -14.58 -0.81
CA LEU A 87 -1.29 -13.62 0.29
C LEU A 87 0.13 -13.11 0.53
N LEU A 88 0.40 -11.82 0.25
CA LEU A 88 1.70 -11.20 0.45
C LEU A 88 1.65 -10.26 1.65
N LEU A 89 2.41 -10.57 2.69
CA LEU A 89 2.51 -9.81 3.93
C LEU A 89 3.83 -9.03 3.94
N GLN A 90 3.77 -7.74 3.71
CA GLN A 90 4.92 -6.84 3.79
C GLN A 90 4.89 -5.97 5.03
N ALA A 91 3.69 -5.66 5.52
CA ALA A 91 3.52 -4.77 6.64
C ALA A 91 4.17 -5.28 7.92
N GLN A 92 4.46 -4.33 8.81
CA GLN A 92 4.88 -4.64 10.16
C GLN A 92 3.64 -4.74 11.06
N TYR A 93 3.46 -5.89 11.70
CA TYR A 93 2.39 -6.10 12.66
C TYR A 93 2.92 -5.75 14.06
N PHE A 94 2.60 -4.52 14.52
CA PHE A 94 3.15 -3.98 15.77
C PHE A 94 2.37 -4.39 17.01
N ASP A 95 1.32 -5.20 16.87
CA ASP A 95 0.57 -5.69 18.01
C ASP A 95 1.47 -6.48 18.96
N LYS A 96 1.40 -6.14 20.23
CA LYS A 96 2.12 -6.85 21.30
C LYS A 96 1.60 -8.27 21.52
N GLU A 97 0.36 -8.51 21.06
CA GLU A 97 -0.30 -9.80 21.09
C GLU A 97 -0.16 -10.50 19.74
N ARG A 98 -0.50 -11.77 19.70
CA ARG A 98 -0.46 -12.54 18.45
C ARG A 98 -1.56 -12.09 17.50
N CYS A 99 -1.22 -11.79 16.27
CA CYS A 99 -2.19 -11.57 15.21
C CYS A 99 -2.89 -12.89 14.86
N ALA A 100 -4.20 -12.84 14.66
CA ALA A 100 -4.99 -14.01 14.27
C ALA A 100 -5.39 -13.90 12.80
N LEU A 101 -5.16 -14.98 12.04
CA LEU A 101 -5.72 -15.22 10.72
C LEU A 101 -6.47 -16.54 10.74
N ASP A 102 -7.58 -16.62 10.01
CA ASP A 102 -8.32 -17.86 9.83
C ASP A 102 -7.53 -18.80 8.89
N LEU A 103 -6.81 -19.73 9.50
CA LEU A 103 -5.98 -20.69 8.77
C LEU A 103 -6.82 -21.65 7.90
N ASP A 104 -8.08 -21.91 8.24
CA ASP A 104 -8.95 -22.72 7.41
C ASP A 104 -9.30 -22.01 6.10
N GLN A 105 -9.48 -20.70 6.13
CA GLN A 105 -9.67 -19.91 4.89
C GLN A 105 -8.44 -19.96 3.98
N ILE A 106 -7.25 -19.93 4.56
CA ILE A 106 -5.99 -20.07 3.82
C ILE A 106 -5.89 -21.48 3.22
N LYS A 107 -6.14 -22.52 4.03
CA LYS A 107 -6.06 -23.92 3.64
C LYS A 107 -7.09 -24.30 2.57
N ILE A 108 -8.37 -23.95 2.77
CA ILE A 108 -9.45 -24.31 1.84
C ILE A 108 -9.22 -23.72 0.44
N ARG A 109 -8.60 -22.54 0.38
CA ARG A 109 -8.26 -21.88 -0.89
C ARG A 109 -6.88 -22.27 -1.43
N GLU A 110 -6.14 -23.11 -0.73
CA GLU A 110 -4.76 -23.50 -1.11
C GLU A 110 -3.86 -22.29 -1.38
N LEU A 111 -3.96 -21.24 -0.52
CA LEU A 111 -3.23 -20.00 -0.74
C LEU A 111 -1.73 -20.19 -0.52
N THR A 112 -0.95 -19.51 -1.35
CA THR A 112 0.48 -19.29 -1.08
C THR A 112 0.63 -18.06 -0.19
N VAL A 113 1.21 -18.23 0.99
CA VAL A 113 1.55 -17.09 1.87
C VAL A 113 3.01 -16.74 1.67
N LYS A 114 3.27 -15.49 1.31
CA LYS A 114 4.61 -14.94 1.14
C LYS A 114 4.83 -13.75 2.06
N THR A 115 6.07 -13.59 2.49
CA THR A 115 6.50 -12.42 3.24
C THR A 115 7.67 -11.76 2.55
N THR A 116 7.89 -10.48 2.82
CA THR A 116 9.07 -9.75 2.39
C THR A 116 9.53 -8.83 3.51
N CYS A 117 10.83 -8.73 3.66
CA CYS A 117 11.46 -7.84 4.64
C CYS A 117 12.84 -7.45 4.10
N GLY A 118 13.04 -6.15 3.95
CA GLY A 118 14.29 -5.62 3.39
C GLY A 118 14.27 -5.51 1.87
N THR A 119 15.38 -5.06 1.35
CA THR A 119 15.66 -4.82 -0.08
C THR A 119 17.09 -5.22 -0.38
N ASP A 120 17.36 -5.65 -1.59
CA ASP A 120 18.70 -5.91 -2.09
C ASP A 120 19.14 -4.86 -3.12
N ASP A 121 20.36 -5.01 -3.64
CA ASP A 121 20.94 -4.07 -4.61
C ASP A 121 20.16 -4.08 -5.92
N GLN A 122 19.55 -5.21 -6.31
CA GLN A 122 18.73 -5.31 -7.50
C GLN A 122 17.43 -4.52 -7.34
N ASP A 123 16.77 -4.63 -6.19
CA ASP A 123 15.56 -3.86 -5.87
C ASP A 123 15.82 -2.35 -5.97
N TRP A 124 16.97 -1.89 -5.44
CA TRP A 124 17.39 -0.50 -5.54
C TRP A 124 17.63 -0.06 -6.98
N ALA A 125 18.32 -0.87 -7.77
CA ALA A 125 18.63 -0.57 -9.17
C ALA A 125 17.35 -0.49 -10.01
N GLU A 126 16.43 -1.46 -9.87
CA GLU A 126 15.16 -1.49 -10.57
C GLU A 126 14.26 -0.32 -10.18
N THR A 127 14.12 -0.06 -8.87
CA THR A 127 13.30 1.06 -8.37
C THR A 127 13.84 2.39 -8.90
N THR A 128 15.13 2.62 -8.79
CA THR A 128 15.78 3.83 -9.29
C THR A 128 15.57 3.99 -10.80
N THR A 129 15.69 2.92 -11.55
CA THR A 129 15.46 2.90 -13.01
C THR A 129 14.00 3.27 -13.32
N ASN A 130 13.04 2.66 -12.63
CA ASN A 130 11.61 2.95 -12.82
C ASN A 130 11.27 4.42 -12.50
N ILE A 131 11.89 5.00 -11.48
CA ILE A 131 11.73 6.43 -11.16
C ILE A 131 12.34 7.31 -12.25
N ARG A 132 13.58 7.04 -12.67
CA ARG A 132 14.29 7.83 -13.70
C ARG A 132 13.60 7.78 -15.05
N THR A 133 13.03 6.66 -15.43
CA THR A 133 12.28 6.48 -16.68
C THR A 133 10.81 6.93 -16.55
N ARG A 134 10.40 7.43 -15.38
CA ARG A 134 9.03 7.88 -15.08
C ARG A 134 7.96 6.77 -15.19
N LEU A 135 8.36 5.52 -15.18
CA LEU A 135 7.43 4.40 -15.08
C LEU A 135 6.82 4.34 -13.69
N LEU A 136 7.63 4.57 -12.65
CA LEU A 136 7.16 4.78 -11.29
C LEU A 136 7.13 6.30 -10.99
N ARG A 137 5.94 6.83 -10.83
CA ARG A 137 5.71 8.27 -10.59
C ARG A 137 5.62 8.53 -9.11
N ILE A 138 6.71 9.01 -8.50
CA ILE A 138 6.77 9.35 -7.08
C ILE A 138 6.46 10.82 -6.79
N ASP A 139 6.69 11.73 -7.75
CA ASP A 139 6.47 13.16 -7.55
C ASP A 139 5.07 13.51 -7.03
N PRO A 140 3.97 12.94 -7.57
CA PRO A 140 2.63 13.19 -7.04
C PRO A 140 2.44 12.69 -5.61
N LEU A 141 3.25 11.71 -5.17
CA LEU A 141 3.17 11.13 -3.82
C LEU A 141 3.92 11.97 -2.78
N ILE A 142 4.80 12.87 -3.22
CA ILE A 142 5.53 13.80 -2.33
C ILE A 142 4.66 15.03 -2.10
N THR A 143 3.89 14.99 -1.01
CA THR A 143 2.93 16.05 -0.69
C THR A 143 3.56 17.26 -0.01
N HIS A 144 4.69 17.05 0.69
CA HIS A 144 5.35 18.13 1.43
C HIS A 144 6.86 18.10 1.22
N ARG A 145 7.42 19.29 1.09
CA ARG A 145 8.86 19.52 1.01
C ARG A 145 9.26 20.57 2.03
N PHE A 146 10.19 20.23 2.90
CA PHE A 146 10.73 21.12 3.91
C PHE A 146 12.22 21.31 3.68
N GLU A 147 12.76 22.45 4.14
CA GLU A 147 14.20 22.57 4.32
C GLU A 147 14.64 21.72 5.55
N ALA A 148 15.87 21.22 5.56
CA ALA A 148 16.37 20.40 6.67
C ALA A 148 16.31 21.12 8.03
N SER A 149 16.45 22.45 8.03
CA SER A 149 16.28 23.30 9.22
C SER A 149 14.85 23.25 9.80
N ASP A 150 13.87 22.93 8.99
CA ASP A 150 12.46 22.83 9.36
C ASP A 150 12.00 21.37 9.62
N ALA A 151 12.95 20.45 9.82
CA ALA A 151 12.63 19.03 9.98
C ALA A 151 11.59 18.76 11.09
N LEU A 152 11.64 19.53 12.20
CA LEU A 152 10.67 19.40 13.29
C LEU A 152 9.22 19.57 12.79
N LYS A 153 8.95 20.54 11.93
CA LYS A 153 7.62 20.76 11.34
C LYS A 153 7.14 19.56 10.52
N GLY A 154 8.05 18.94 9.78
CA GLY A 154 7.75 17.73 9.01
C GLY A 154 7.40 16.54 9.91
N TYR A 155 8.11 16.35 11.01
CA TYR A 155 7.80 15.30 11.99
C TYR A 155 6.51 15.58 12.77
N GLU A 156 6.22 16.83 13.12
CA GLU A 156 4.95 17.23 13.73
C GLU A 156 3.76 16.93 12.78
N LEU A 157 3.92 17.23 11.49
CA LEU A 157 2.93 16.91 10.47
C LEU A 157 2.70 15.38 10.37
N LEU A 158 3.75 14.58 10.38
CA LEU A 158 3.64 13.12 10.40
C LEU A 158 2.93 12.63 11.66
N HIS A 159 3.26 13.17 12.81
CA HIS A 159 2.68 12.76 14.08
C HIS A 159 1.18 13.10 14.18
N THR A 160 0.80 14.28 13.73
CA THR A 160 -0.61 14.73 13.75
C THR A 160 -1.45 14.09 12.63
N GLY A 161 -0.83 13.72 11.52
CA GLY A 161 -1.51 13.24 10.31
C GLY A 161 -2.39 14.31 9.63
N LYS A 162 -2.36 15.55 10.09
CA LYS A 162 -3.18 16.65 9.58
C LYS A 162 -2.32 17.92 9.39
N PRO A 163 -2.51 18.63 8.27
CA PRO A 163 -3.37 18.29 7.11
C PRO A 163 -2.93 17.00 6.41
N PHE A 164 -3.70 16.55 5.42
CA PHE A 164 -3.38 15.35 4.62
C PHE A 164 -1.91 15.34 4.18
N ASN A 165 -1.21 14.26 4.48
CA ASN A 165 0.16 14.04 4.05
C ASN A 165 0.39 12.58 3.63
N LEU A 166 1.33 12.40 2.70
CA LEU A 166 1.71 11.08 2.20
C LEU A 166 3.23 10.92 2.19
N GLY A 167 3.91 11.59 1.27
CA GLY A 167 5.38 11.66 1.23
C GLY A 167 5.87 13.00 1.72
N ILE A 168 6.82 13.00 2.66
CA ILE A 168 7.50 14.18 3.16
C ILE A 168 8.98 14.04 2.87
N VAL A 169 9.56 15.05 2.23
CA VAL A 169 11.00 15.08 1.93
C VAL A 169 11.65 16.33 2.50
N PHE A 170 12.89 16.20 2.90
CA PHE A 170 13.71 17.31 3.40
C PHE A 170 14.79 17.65 2.38
N ARG A 171 14.95 18.94 2.10
CA ARG A 171 16.01 19.44 1.27
C ARG A 171 17.21 19.81 2.14
N TRP A 172 18.33 19.22 1.83
CA TRP A 172 19.60 19.55 2.49
C TRP A 172 20.33 20.58 1.63
N ASP A 173 20.84 21.65 2.26
CA ASP A 173 21.67 22.62 1.57
C ASP A 173 23.03 21.97 1.26
N GLU A 174 23.40 21.92 -0.02
CA GLU A 174 24.69 21.37 -0.46
C GLU A 174 25.90 22.21 0.00
N ARG A 175 25.68 23.37 0.64
CA ARG A 175 26.71 24.31 1.05
C ARG A 175 27.27 24.09 2.44
N VAL A 176 26.87 23.06 3.15
CA VAL A 176 27.53 22.68 4.40
C VAL A 176 28.63 21.67 4.04
N LYS A 177 29.78 22.22 3.65
CA LYS A 177 31.03 21.48 3.55
C LYS A 177 31.72 21.46 4.90
#